data_c7a35e8d82485d676a3fc77f6a990961
#
_entry.id   c7a35e8d82485d676a3fc77f6a990961
#
_cell.length_a   1.000
_cell.length_b   1.000
_cell.length_c   1.000
_cell.angle_alpha   90.00
_cell.angle_beta   90.00
_cell.angle_gamma   90.00
#
_symmetry.space_group_name_H-M   'P 1'
#
loop_
_entity.id
_entity.type
_entity.pdbx_description
1 polymer ?
#
loop_
_entity_poly.entity_id
_entity_poly.type
_entity_poly.pdbx_seq_one_letter_code
_entity_poly.pdbx_strand_id
1 'polypeptide(L)'
;MKDKKFNTLSLIISITALVISLASVYFQFFYIKHSLLYAVMPIEHNDKKDIDIPLIFRNGGNQEEIILSTVLYLELKTDSVSHYKRISNLKSDAYPLMLAPNEHKLVILSGNYEEYFKGLILIDNDSISGYCPVTYLDNLWLVMDIEYLSSNGSMNKVSHKIAEISFTNNNTIKLIHGEPVILYE
;
A
#
# COMPACT_ATOMS: atom_id res chain seq x y z
N MET A 1 12.74 -41.92 49.95
CA MET A 1 13.28 -40.64 49.41
C MET A 1 13.08 -40.46 47.89
N LYS A 2 12.83 -41.50 47.09
CA LYS A 2 12.58 -41.36 45.62
C LYS A 2 11.28 -40.70 45.29
N ASP A 3 10.21 -40.95 46.03
CA ASP A 3 8.86 -40.44 45.69
C ASP A 3 8.71 -38.94 45.80
N LYS A 4 9.40 -38.28 46.75
CA LYS A 4 9.34 -36.82 46.86
C LYS A 4 9.96 -36.08 45.66
N LYS A 5 11.07 -36.60 45.09
CA LYS A 5 11.71 -36.01 43.93
C LYS A 5 10.88 -36.14 42.65
N PHE A 6 10.18 -37.28 42.54
CA PHE A 6 9.27 -37.50 41.39
C PHE A 6 8.08 -36.56 41.41
N ASN A 7 7.51 -36.35 42.59
CA ASN A 7 6.37 -35.42 42.76
C ASN A 7 6.79 -33.94 42.46
N THR A 8 8.00 -33.55 42.87
CA THR A 8 8.50 -32.20 42.60
C THR A 8 8.76 -31.98 41.10
N LEU A 9 9.34 -32.97 40.42
CA LEU A 9 9.59 -32.89 38.98
C LEU A 9 8.26 -32.82 38.18
N SER A 10 7.29 -33.65 38.56
CA SER A 10 5.95 -33.63 37.96
C SER A 10 5.24 -32.30 38.16
N LEU A 11 5.38 -31.71 39.34
CA LEU A 11 4.80 -30.37 39.64
C LEU A 11 5.46 -29.28 38.80
N ILE A 12 6.77 -29.28 38.63
CA ILE A 12 7.49 -28.32 37.78
C ILE A 12 7.04 -28.44 36.33
N ILE A 13 6.95 -29.65 35.79
CA ILE A 13 6.49 -29.89 34.43
C ILE A 13 5.07 -29.37 34.23
N SER A 14 4.16 -29.64 35.19
CA SER A 14 2.78 -29.17 35.11
C SER A 14 2.67 -27.65 35.15
N ILE A 15 3.44 -26.99 36.01
CA ILE A 15 3.47 -25.52 36.07
C ILE A 15 4.04 -24.93 34.77
N THR A 16 5.10 -25.51 34.24
CA THR A 16 5.70 -25.06 32.97
C THR A 16 4.71 -25.23 31.80
N ALA A 17 4.03 -26.36 31.73
CA ALA A 17 3.01 -26.61 30.73
C ALA A 17 1.84 -25.59 30.83
N LEU A 18 1.42 -25.29 32.05
CA LEU A 18 0.38 -24.29 32.29
C LEU A 18 0.82 -22.88 31.83
N VAL A 19 2.05 -22.47 32.16
CA VAL A 19 2.59 -21.16 31.74
C VAL A 19 2.68 -21.08 30.21
N ILE A 20 3.19 -22.13 29.55
CA ILE A 20 3.25 -22.17 28.08
C ILE A 20 1.86 -22.10 27.48
N SER A 21 0.89 -22.83 28.03
CA SER A 21 -0.51 -22.81 27.57
C SER A 21 -1.12 -21.42 27.71
N LEU A 22 -0.95 -20.76 28.86
CA LEU A 22 -1.43 -19.40 29.08
C LEU A 22 -0.76 -18.38 28.15
N ALA A 23 0.55 -18.49 27.95
CA ALA A 23 1.27 -17.63 27.01
C ALA A 23 0.75 -17.84 25.58
N SER A 24 0.54 -19.09 25.16
CA SER A 24 -0.01 -19.41 23.83
C SER A 24 -1.39 -18.81 23.63
N VAL A 25 -2.28 -18.92 24.63
CA VAL A 25 -3.62 -18.31 24.60
C VAL A 25 -3.50 -16.78 24.50
N TYR A 26 -2.60 -16.18 25.29
CA TYR A 26 -2.38 -14.74 25.23
C TYR A 26 -1.94 -14.29 23.83
N PHE A 27 -0.93 -14.92 23.24
CA PHE A 27 -0.45 -14.58 21.91
C PHE A 27 -1.48 -14.87 20.81
N GLN A 28 -2.30 -15.88 20.98
CA GLN A 28 -3.31 -16.25 19.99
C GLN A 28 -4.51 -15.31 20.00
N PHE A 29 -4.99 -14.89 21.18
CA PHE A 29 -6.27 -14.19 21.33
C PHE A 29 -6.14 -12.73 21.74
N PHE A 30 -5.06 -12.34 22.40
CA PHE A 30 -4.90 -10.99 22.95
C PHE A 30 -3.78 -10.19 22.29
N TYR A 31 -2.78 -10.86 21.72
CA TYR A 31 -1.73 -10.17 21.00
C TYR A 31 -2.21 -9.79 19.61
N ILE A 32 -2.57 -8.52 19.46
CA ILE A 32 -3.01 -7.96 18.17
C ILE A 32 -1.77 -7.48 17.44
N LYS A 33 -1.54 -8.02 16.24
CA LYS A 33 -0.52 -7.56 15.32
C LYS A 33 -1.18 -7.10 14.03
N HIS A 34 -0.99 -5.82 13.71
CA HIS A 34 -1.35 -5.26 12.43
C HIS A 34 -0.09 -5.18 11.55
N SER A 35 -0.19 -5.59 10.31
CA SER A 35 0.92 -5.52 9.35
C SER A 35 0.36 -5.54 7.94
N LEU A 36 0.22 -4.37 7.36
CA LEU A 36 -0.25 -4.22 5.99
C LEU A 36 0.93 -3.82 5.09
N LEU A 37 1.17 -4.62 4.07
CA LEU A 37 2.21 -4.42 3.08
C LEU A 37 1.59 -4.30 1.70
N TYR A 38 2.24 -3.57 0.83
CA TYR A 38 1.91 -3.60 -0.59
C TYR A 38 3.17 -3.67 -1.45
N ALA A 39 3.02 -4.19 -2.65
CA ALA A 39 4.04 -4.17 -3.69
C ALA A 39 3.41 -3.72 -5.01
N VAL A 40 4.12 -2.90 -5.74
CA VAL A 40 3.78 -2.53 -7.12
C VAL A 40 4.49 -3.48 -8.05
N MET A 41 3.72 -4.18 -8.87
CA MET A 41 4.27 -5.04 -9.93
C MET A 41 4.70 -4.17 -11.13
N PRO A 42 5.45 -4.72 -12.08
CA PRO A 42 5.79 -4.00 -13.30
C PRO A 42 4.54 -3.42 -13.97
N ILE A 43 4.61 -2.13 -14.28
CA ILE A 43 3.52 -1.41 -14.93
C ILE A 43 3.50 -1.81 -16.40
N GLU A 44 2.38 -2.30 -16.86
CA GLU A 44 2.16 -2.68 -18.24
C GLU A 44 1.43 -1.56 -18.98
N HIS A 45 1.88 -1.28 -20.18
CA HIS A 45 1.18 -0.39 -21.12
C HIS A 45 1.03 -1.10 -22.45
N ASN A 46 -0.11 -0.96 -23.06
CA ASN A 46 -0.38 -1.55 -24.36
C ASN A 46 -0.43 -0.50 -25.47
N ASP A 47 -0.38 -0.96 -26.72
CA ASP A 47 -0.44 -0.10 -27.92
C ASP A 47 -1.76 0.70 -28.03
N LYS A 48 -2.78 0.34 -27.23
CA LYS A 48 -4.08 1.03 -27.17
C LYS A 48 -4.08 2.19 -26.17
N LYS A 49 -2.93 2.53 -25.60
CA LYS A 49 -2.77 3.61 -24.64
C LYS A 49 -3.46 3.35 -23.29
N ASP A 50 -3.68 2.09 -22.98
CA ASP A 50 -4.13 1.66 -21.67
C ASP A 50 -2.90 1.38 -20.79
N ILE A 51 -3.03 1.72 -19.52
CA ILE A 51 -2.03 1.44 -18.50
C ILE A 51 -2.67 0.55 -17.44
N ASP A 52 -1.97 -0.53 -17.11
CA ASP A 52 -2.34 -1.44 -16.04
C ASP A 52 -1.26 -1.36 -14.96
N ILE A 53 -1.70 -1.08 -13.73
CA ILE A 53 -0.85 -0.99 -12.54
C ILE A 53 -1.28 -2.09 -11.59
N PRO A 54 -0.62 -3.25 -11.63
CA PRO A 54 -0.94 -4.33 -10.72
C PRO A 54 -0.33 -4.07 -9.33
N LEU A 55 -1.17 -4.18 -8.31
CA LEU A 55 -0.83 -3.99 -6.91
C LEU A 55 -1.10 -5.28 -6.15
N ILE A 56 -0.14 -5.74 -5.38
CA ILE A 56 -0.35 -6.84 -4.45
C ILE A 56 -0.40 -6.25 -3.05
N PHE A 57 -1.53 -6.44 -2.37
CA PHE A 57 -1.67 -6.16 -0.95
C PHE A 57 -1.54 -7.44 -0.16
N ARG A 58 -0.86 -7.40 0.97
CA ARG A 58 -0.68 -8.53 1.87
C ARG A 58 -0.93 -8.09 3.30
N ASN A 59 -1.78 -8.83 3.99
CA ASN A 59 -1.92 -8.74 5.42
C ASN A 59 -0.96 -9.72 6.10
N GLY A 60 0.09 -9.22 6.73
CA GLY A 60 1.05 -10.01 7.52
C GLY A 60 0.70 -10.07 9.01
N GLY A 61 -0.40 -9.44 9.41
CA GLY A 61 -0.91 -9.42 10.77
C GLY A 61 -1.83 -10.60 11.11
N ASN A 62 -2.42 -10.54 12.28
CA ASN A 62 -3.38 -11.52 12.78
C ASN A 62 -4.81 -10.97 12.93
N GLN A 63 -5.05 -9.75 12.46
CA GLN A 63 -6.36 -9.09 12.38
C GLN A 63 -6.72 -8.82 10.93
N GLU A 64 -8.00 -8.63 10.67
CA GLU A 64 -8.49 -8.22 9.36
C GLU A 64 -8.08 -6.78 9.05
N GLU A 65 -7.68 -6.53 7.81
CA GLU A 65 -7.26 -5.23 7.32
C GLU A 65 -8.17 -4.76 6.20
N ILE A 66 -8.48 -3.47 6.19
CA ILE A 66 -9.40 -2.89 5.22
C ILE A 66 -8.72 -1.75 4.49
N ILE A 67 -8.58 -1.89 3.18
CA ILE A 67 -8.13 -0.82 2.29
C ILE A 67 -9.36 -0.20 1.66
N LEU A 68 -9.57 1.08 1.90
CA LEU A 68 -10.76 1.80 1.48
C LEU A 68 -10.67 2.25 0.03
N SER A 69 -9.51 2.75 -0.36
CA SER A 69 -9.28 3.24 -1.71
C SER A 69 -7.80 3.31 -2.06
N THR A 70 -7.53 3.31 -3.36
CA THR A 70 -6.22 3.66 -3.92
C THR A 70 -6.42 4.73 -4.98
N VAL A 71 -5.70 5.83 -4.87
CA VAL A 71 -5.80 6.96 -5.79
C VAL A 71 -4.42 7.28 -6.34
N LEU A 72 -4.35 7.48 -7.65
CA LEU A 72 -3.11 7.83 -8.34
C LEU A 72 -3.10 9.30 -8.73
N TYR A 73 -1.92 9.92 -8.61
CA TYR A 73 -1.65 11.29 -8.99
C TYR A 73 -0.37 11.36 -9.80
N LEU A 74 -0.33 12.35 -10.69
CA LEU A 74 0.92 12.83 -11.25
C LEU A 74 1.44 13.99 -10.42
N GLU A 75 2.67 13.90 -9.99
CA GLU A 75 3.35 14.96 -9.25
C GLU A 75 4.50 15.50 -10.09
N LEU A 76 4.53 16.82 -10.27
CA LEU A 76 5.72 17.56 -10.67
C LEU A 76 6.20 18.36 -9.47
N LYS A 77 7.42 18.13 -9.01
CA LYS A 77 8.03 18.91 -7.96
C LYS A 77 9.05 19.85 -8.55
N THR A 78 8.78 21.14 -8.46
CA THR A 78 9.77 22.20 -8.65
C THR A 78 10.30 22.67 -7.30
N ASP A 79 11.37 23.44 -7.25
CA ASP A 79 12.00 23.92 -6.00
C ASP A 79 11.04 24.68 -5.06
N SER A 80 9.91 25.14 -5.55
CA SER A 80 8.97 25.98 -4.80
C SER A 80 7.53 25.44 -4.70
N VAL A 81 7.08 24.57 -5.60
CA VAL A 81 5.67 24.17 -5.68
C VAL A 81 5.55 22.72 -6.14
N SER A 82 4.70 21.94 -5.48
CA SER A 82 4.30 20.60 -5.95
C SER A 82 2.97 20.69 -6.69
N HIS A 83 2.91 20.11 -7.86
CA HIS A 83 1.74 20.13 -8.71
C HIS A 83 1.15 18.73 -8.80
N TYR A 84 -0.14 18.61 -8.52
CA TYR A 84 -0.83 17.32 -8.49
C TYR A 84 -1.97 17.30 -9.50
N LYS A 85 -2.05 16.23 -10.27
CA LYS A 85 -3.24 15.90 -11.02
C LYS A 85 -3.77 14.55 -10.56
N ARG A 86 -5.01 14.52 -10.08
CA ARG A 86 -5.68 13.27 -9.78
C ARG A 86 -5.95 12.51 -11.07
N ILE A 87 -5.52 11.28 -11.13
CA ILE A 87 -5.90 10.35 -12.19
C ILE A 87 -7.24 9.74 -11.78
N SER A 88 -8.33 10.45 -12.12
CA SER A 88 -9.68 10.12 -11.63
C SER A 88 -10.31 8.88 -12.25
N ASN A 89 -9.72 8.33 -13.30
CA ASN A 89 -10.35 7.27 -14.10
C ASN A 89 -9.70 5.88 -13.93
N LEU A 90 -8.56 5.78 -13.24
CA LEU A 90 -8.07 4.47 -12.84
C LEU A 90 -9.03 3.91 -11.78
N LYS A 91 -9.83 2.95 -12.20
CA LYS A 91 -10.83 2.32 -11.35
C LYS A 91 -10.39 0.91 -11.05
N SER A 92 -10.66 0.50 -9.84
CA SER A 92 -10.77 -0.90 -9.51
C SER A 92 -12.09 -1.08 -8.76
N ASP A 93 -12.90 -2.02 -9.20
CA ASP A 93 -14.13 -2.41 -8.51
C ASP A 93 -13.82 -3.25 -7.24
N ALA A 94 -12.54 -3.43 -6.94
CA ALA A 94 -12.09 -4.25 -5.80
C ALA A 94 -12.23 -3.56 -4.45
N TYR A 95 -12.45 -2.24 -4.41
CA TYR A 95 -12.55 -1.51 -3.16
C TYR A 95 -13.99 -1.37 -2.62
N PRO A 96 -14.20 -1.41 -1.29
CA PRO A 96 -13.21 -1.64 -0.23
C PRO A 96 -12.64 -3.06 -0.26
N LEU A 97 -11.33 -3.20 -0.06
CA LEU A 97 -10.64 -4.47 -0.06
C LEU A 97 -10.43 -4.95 1.36
N MET A 98 -11.04 -6.07 1.71
CA MET A 98 -10.88 -6.73 3.00
C MET A 98 -9.87 -7.86 2.87
N LEU A 99 -8.88 -7.88 3.75
CA LEU A 99 -7.81 -8.87 3.78
C LEU A 99 -7.84 -9.61 5.12
N ALA A 100 -8.15 -10.89 5.08
CA ALA A 100 -8.01 -11.76 6.24
C ALA A 100 -6.53 -11.90 6.66
N PRO A 101 -6.25 -12.37 7.89
CA PRO A 101 -4.90 -12.64 8.34
C PRO A 101 -4.13 -13.54 7.37
N ASN A 102 -2.89 -13.13 7.02
CA ASN A 102 -2.02 -13.80 6.07
C ASN A 102 -2.54 -13.88 4.63
N GLU A 103 -3.64 -13.20 4.32
CA GLU A 103 -4.17 -13.13 2.96
C GLU A 103 -3.37 -12.13 2.11
N HIS A 104 -3.33 -12.40 0.80
CA HIS A 104 -2.85 -11.47 -0.21
C HIS A 104 -3.85 -11.38 -1.35
N LYS A 105 -3.98 -10.18 -1.92
CA LYS A 105 -4.87 -9.91 -3.07
C LYS A 105 -4.15 -9.08 -4.11
N LEU A 106 -4.35 -9.46 -5.36
CA LEU A 106 -3.96 -8.68 -6.52
C LEU A 106 -5.11 -7.75 -6.89
N VAL A 107 -4.78 -6.48 -7.04
CA VAL A 107 -5.67 -5.44 -7.55
C VAL A 107 -5.01 -4.83 -8.78
N ILE A 108 -5.73 -4.72 -9.87
CA ILE A 108 -5.25 -4.06 -11.08
C ILE A 108 -5.98 -2.74 -11.22
N LEU A 109 -5.23 -1.65 -11.26
CA LEU A 109 -5.75 -0.33 -11.58
C LEU A 109 -5.56 -0.10 -13.06
N SER A 110 -6.66 -0.10 -13.81
CA SER A 110 -6.63 0.03 -15.27
C SER A 110 -7.22 1.35 -15.73
N GLY A 111 -6.66 1.90 -16.78
CA GLY A 111 -7.22 3.08 -17.41
C GLY A 111 -6.43 3.58 -18.63
N ASN A 112 -7.00 4.55 -19.35
CA ASN A 112 -6.37 5.10 -20.52
C ASN A 112 -5.41 6.25 -20.17
N TYR A 113 -4.13 6.11 -20.50
CA TYR A 113 -3.12 7.09 -20.11
C TYR A 113 -3.17 8.37 -20.94
N GLU A 114 -3.69 8.37 -22.18
CA GLU A 114 -3.79 9.60 -22.97
C GLU A 114 -4.65 10.66 -22.30
N GLU A 115 -5.74 10.24 -21.67
CA GLU A 115 -6.58 11.16 -20.92
C GLU A 115 -5.89 11.71 -19.67
N TYR A 116 -4.97 10.92 -19.09
CA TYR A 116 -4.27 11.25 -17.86
C TYR A 116 -3.13 12.22 -18.07
N PHE A 117 -2.41 12.04 -19.18
CA PHE A 117 -1.22 12.81 -19.46
C PHE A 117 -1.48 14.06 -20.32
N LYS A 118 -2.73 14.49 -20.47
CA LYS A 118 -3.06 15.71 -21.24
C LYS A 118 -2.55 17.00 -20.61
N GLY A 119 -2.37 17.02 -19.30
CA GLY A 119 -1.81 18.19 -18.61
C GLY A 119 -1.92 18.13 -17.09
N LEU A 120 -1.09 18.91 -16.44
CA LEU A 120 -1.12 19.14 -15.00
C LEU A 120 -1.90 20.42 -14.70
N ILE A 121 -2.75 20.36 -13.69
CA ILE A 121 -3.36 21.54 -13.10
C ILE A 121 -2.39 22.07 -12.06
N LEU A 122 -1.95 23.30 -12.26
CA LEU A 122 -1.08 23.99 -11.31
C LEU A 122 -1.95 24.54 -10.18
N ILE A 123 -1.64 24.13 -8.96
CA ILE A 123 -2.32 24.61 -7.77
C ILE A 123 -1.33 25.46 -7.00
N ASP A 124 -1.63 26.73 -6.81
CA ASP A 124 -0.88 27.65 -5.98
C ASP A 124 -1.78 28.14 -4.85
N ASN A 125 -1.36 27.96 -3.60
CA ASN A 125 -2.11 28.38 -2.41
C ASN A 125 -3.60 28.01 -2.44
N ASP A 126 -3.93 26.75 -2.75
CA ASP A 126 -5.29 26.20 -2.89
C ASP A 126 -6.11 26.79 -4.06
N SER A 127 -5.50 27.56 -4.95
CA SER A 127 -6.15 28.06 -6.16
C SER A 127 -5.54 27.48 -7.43
N ILE A 128 -6.38 27.24 -8.44
CA ILE A 128 -5.92 26.78 -9.75
C ILE A 128 -5.21 27.96 -10.43
N SER A 129 -3.90 27.88 -10.61
CA SER A 129 -3.09 28.95 -11.19
C SER A 129 -2.83 28.79 -12.68
N GLY A 130 -3.02 27.57 -13.24
CA GLY A 130 -2.77 27.34 -14.64
C GLY A 130 -2.90 25.90 -15.09
N TYR A 131 -2.66 25.67 -16.38
CA TYR A 131 -2.65 24.36 -17.02
C TYR A 131 -1.36 24.19 -17.80
N CYS A 132 -0.64 23.10 -17.56
CA CYS A 132 0.61 22.79 -18.25
C CYS A 132 0.47 21.43 -18.97
N PRO A 133 0.71 21.36 -20.30
CA PRO A 133 0.76 20.09 -20.99
C PRO A 133 1.89 19.19 -20.46
N VAL A 134 1.56 17.98 -20.08
CA VAL A 134 2.52 17.03 -19.47
C VAL A 134 3.66 16.66 -20.42
N THR A 135 3.40 16.71 -21.74
CA THR A 135 4.38 16.39 -22.79
C THR A 135 5.61 17.29 -22.83
N TYR A 136 5.56 18.43 -22.13
CA TYR A 136 6.70 19.38 -22.02
C TYR A 136 7.49 19.23 -20.73
N LEU A 137 7.12 18.24 -19.88
CA LEU A 137 7.71 18.09 -18.56
C LEU A 137 8.59 16.85 -18.52
N ASP A 138 9.82 17.02 -18.10
CA ASP A 138 10.72 15.94 -17.75
C ASP A 138 10.53 15.59 -16.27
N ASN A 139 10.63 14.30 -15.94
CA ASN A 139 10.65 13.79 -14.57
C ASN A 139 9.36 14.01 -13.78
N LEU A 140 8.27 13.47 -14.29
CA LEU A 140 7.02 13.32 -13.52
C LEU A 140 7.06 12.08 -12.65
N TRP A 141 6.51 12.24 -11.44
CA TRP A 141 6.33 11.14 -10.52
C TRP A 141 4.90 10.64 -10.55
N LEU A 142 4.73 9.34 -10.66
CA LEU A 142 3.47 8.70 -10.36
C LEU A 142 3.41 8.43 -8.86
N VAL A 143 2.48 9.08 -8.19
CA VAL A 143 2.28 8.96 -6.74
C VAL A 143 1.00 8.21 -6.48
N MET A 144 1.06 7.27 -5.55
CA MET A 144 -0.07 6.49 -5.11
C MET A 144 -0.43 6.83 -3.67
N ASP A 145 -1.69 7.22 -3.48
CA ASP A 145 -2.30 7.36 -2.17
C ASP A 145 -3.10 6.10 -1.85
N ILE A 146 -2.86 5.54 -0.68
CA ILE A 146 -3.61 4.42 -0.14
C ILE A 146 -4.33 4.89 1.10
N GLU A 147 -5.65 4.76 1.10
CA GLU A 147 -6.51 5.02 2.26
C GLU A 147 -6.91 3.68 2.89
N TYR A 148 -6.67 3.54 4.17
CA TYR A 148 -6.96 2.32 4.91
C TYR A 148 -7.54 2.62 6.29
N LEU A 149 -8.28 1.65 6.82
CA LEU A 149 -8.85 1.71 8.15
C LEU A 149 -7.87 1.07 9.12
N SER A 150 -7.41 1.83 10.11
CA SER A 150 -6.56 1.29 11.16
C SER A 150 -7.38 0.57 12.23
N SER A 151 -6.69 -0.18 13.07
CA SER A 151 -7.29 -1.00 14.13
C SER A 151 -8.18 -0.24 15.13
N ASN A 152 -7.92 1.05 15.31
CA ASN A 152 -8.73 1.91 16.17
C ASN A 152 -9.95 2.51 15.45
N GLY A 153 -10.21 2.12 14.20
CA GLY A 153 -11.28 2.64 13.36
C GLY A 153 -10.99 4.00 12.74
N SER A 154 -9.77 4.54 12.89
CA SER A 154 -9.41 5.78 12.21
C SER A 154 -9.03 5.54 10.75
N MET A 155 -9.44 6.45 9.88
CA MET A 155 -8.98 6.51 8.51
C MET A 155 -7.56 7.07 8.45
N ASN A 156 -6.66 6.33 7.84
CA ASN A 156 -5.30 6.76 7.57
C ASN A 156 -5.04 6.82 6.08
N LYS A 157 -4.09 7.66 5.71
CA LYS A 157 -3.67 7.84 4.33
C LYS A 157 -2.16 7.89 4.25
N VAL A 158 -1.59 7.15 3.32
CA VAL A 158 -0.16 7.20 2.99
C VAL A 158 0.02 7.46 1.51
N SER A 159 1.06 8.22 1.18
CA SER A 159 1.40 8.60 -0.19
C SER A 159 2.79 8.09 -0.52
N HIS A 160 2.92 7.38 -1.63
CA HIS A 160 4.18 6.82 -2.08
C HIS A 160 4.43 7.10 -3.56
N LYS A 161 5.65 7.44 -3.91
CA LYS A 161 6.10 7.52 -5.30
C LYS A 161 6.35 6.11 -5.81
N ILE A 162 5.61 5.70 -6.83
CA ILE A 162 5.65 4.32 -7.35
C ILE A 162 6.37 4.20 -8.68
N ALA A 163 6.42 5.29 -9.46
CA ALA A 163 7.12 5.31 -10.73
C ALA A 163 7.59 6.71 -11.11
N GLU A 164 8.66 6.77 -11.88
CA GLU A 164 9.11 7.95 -12.59
C GLU A 164 8.68 7.84 -14.06
N ILE A 165 8.10 8.90 -14.60
CA ILE A 165 7.65 8.96 -15.97
C ILE A 165 8.48 10.00 -16.69
N SER A 166 9.21 9.58 -17.73
CA SER A 166 9.93 10.47 -18.63
C SER A 166 9.28 10.46 -20.00
N PHE A 167 9.02 11.64 -20.54
CA PHE A 167 8.47 11.81 -21.89
C PHE A 167 9.55 12.09 -22.93
N THR A 168 10.81 12.19 -22.53
CA THR A 168 11.92 12.39 -23.46
C THR A 168 12.18 11.10 -24.27
N ASN A 169 11.85 11.17 -25.53
CA ASN A 169 12.18 10.24 -26.63
C ASN A 169 11.48 8.87 -26.71
N ASN A 170 10.90 8.29 -25.66
CA ASN A 170 10.27 6.96 -25.77
C ASN A 170 9.13 6.68 -24.79
N ASN A 171 8.55 7.66 -24.10
CA ASN A 171 7.48 7.46 -23.10
C ASN A 171 7.81 6.31 -22.13
N THR A 172 8.98 6.35 -21.52
CA THR A 172 9.41 5.28 -20.62
C THR A 172 8.85 5.48 -19.22
N ILE A 173 8.24 4.42 -18.69
CA ILE A 173 7.82 4.35 -17.28
C ILE A 173 8.86 3.52 -16.53
N LYS A 174 9.52 4.14 -15.56
CA LYS A 174 10.50 3.48 -14.72
C LYS A 174 9.93 3.27 -13.32
N LEU A 175 9.88 2.03 -12.89
CA LEU A 175 9.50 1.68 -11.52
C LEU A 175 10.62 2.11 -10.54
N ILE A 176 10.25 2.82 -9.47
CA ILE A 176 11.20 3.27 -8.44
C ILE A 176 11.28 2.26 -7.30
N HIS A 177 10.18 1.62 -6.97
CA HIS A 177 10.09 0.66 -5.87
C HIS A 177 9.71 -0.71 -6.39
N GLY A 178 10.70 -1.63 -6.39
CA GLY A 178 10.48 -3.04 -6.69
C GLY A 178 10.24 -3.90 -5.43
N GLU A 179 10.42 -3.35 -4.24
CA GLU A 179 10.28 -4.06 -2.97
C GLU A 179 8.94 -3.73 -2.29
N PRO A 180 8.37 -4.68 -1.53
CA PRO A 180 7.17 -4.43 -0.74
C PRO A 180 7.38 -3.28 0.25
N VAL A 181 6.40 -2.41 0.36
CA VAL A 181 6.40 -1.30 1.31
C VAL A 181 5.49 -1.65 2.48
N ILE A 182 6.00 -1.50 3.70
CA ILE A 182 5.21 -1.67 4.92
C ILE A 182 4.42 -0.39 5.13
N LEU A 183 3.10 -0.50 5.18
CA LEU A 183 2.22 0.62 5.46
C LEU A 183 2.19 0.91 6.97
N TYR A 184 2.14 -0.16 7.79
CA TYR A 184 2.25 -0.11 9.25
C TYR A 184 2.52 -1.50 9.83
N GLU A 185 3.09 -1.53 11.04
CA GLU A 185 3.31 -2.72 11.87
C GLU A 185 2.63 -2.59 13.23
#